data_abd7cb4c2879dc2071706745407c8fb9
#
_entry.id   abd7cb4c2879dc2071706745407c8fb9
#
_cell.length_a   1.000
_cell.length_b   1.000
_cell.length_c   1.000
_cell.angle_alpha   90.00
_cell.angle_beta   90.00
_cell.angle_gamma   90.00
#
_symmetry.space_group_name_H-M   'P 1'
#
loop_
_entity.id
_entity.type
_entity.pdbx_description
1 polymer ?
#
loop_
_entity_poly.entity_id
_entity_poly.type
_entity_poly.pdbx_seq_one_letter_code
_entity_poly.pdbx_strand_id
1 'polypeptide(L)'
;MICTKCKAELVQCTNFCPHCGKKLIAEPRKRRQKSRGNGTGCAYYDPVHRYWVAQIVDGYRPLPPFSLENPENKKQKVPIKKTKAGFKRREDALAYCEQLKAKKHDMPELSMTLRQIYDEWEPKYSKRIDPSTAAGYRAAFNYYGTLHDRQIRTINADELQACMDACPRGKRTHQNMKVVAGLLWKYARDKHIVAQVESENLFTGRGKSVKRDALTDIEVEKIRQAIGMHRYAEYIFCLCYLGYRPGEMLELRKDQVIEHKGRLFLVEGKKTDAGRDRTVPVHQKIEDIIRDRLMVPGTDLLFPQYVFAKASKKRPVAPLSAFKEMTDNYFRESVFKPMMARLGIAEGKVPYAARHTFSNKLKNAAGDDRDKAALIGHSDYTFTQTKYQTTNEDELLAVVDSIK
;
A
#
# COMPACT_ATOMS: atom_id res chain seq x y z
N MET A 1 -40.78 22.93 63.45
CA MET A 1 -39.56 23.64 62.94
C MET A 1 -39.48 24.98 63.70
N ILE A 2 -38.31 25.39 64.21
CA ILE A 2 -38.15 26.63 64.96
C ILE A 2 -37.57 27.73 64.09
N CYS A 3 -38.14 28.91 64.04
CA CYS A 3 -37.64 30.06 63.32
C CYS A 3 -36.30 30.54 63.89
N THR A 4 -35.24 30.61 63.06
CA THR A 4 -33.90 31.02 63.50
C THR A 4 -33.77 32.49 63.83
N LYS A 5 -34.78 33.34 63.55
CA LYS A 5 -34.80 34.76 63.88
C LYS A 5 -35.62 35.06 65.18
N CYS A 6 -36.85 34.61 65.24
CA CYS A 6 -37.73 34.92 66.37
C CYS A 6 -37.94 33.72 67.32
N LYS A 7 -37.35 32.56 67.07
CA LYS A 7 -37.41 31.31 67.83
C LYS A 7 -38.86 30.78 68.09
N ALA A 8 -39.83 31.24 67.30
CA ALA A 8 -41.20 30.74 67.38
C ALA A 8 -41.28 29.34 66.78
N GLU A 9 -42.06 28.44 67.35
CA GLU A 9 -42.38 27.14 66.81
C GLU A 9 -43.33 27.27 65.62
N LEU A 10 -43.02 26.58 64.53
CA LEU A 10 -43.78 26.63 63.31
C LEU A 10 -44.49 25.30 63.10
N VAL A 11 -45.82 25.35 63.10
CA VAL A 11 -46.69 24.17 62.98
C VAL A 11 -46.82 23.71 61.51
N GLN A 12 -46.61 24.60 60.57
CA GLN A 12 -46.64 24.29 59.11
C GLN A 12 -45.39 24.80 58.39
N CYS A 13 -44.95 24.08 57.37
CA CYS A 13 -43.84 24.49 56.53
C CYS A 13 -44.26 25.57 55.49
N THR A 14 -44.11 26.84 55.88
CA THR A 14 -44.36 28.01 55.05
C THR A 14 -42.99 28.58 54.52
N ASN A 15 -43.01 29.23 53.39
CA ASN A 15 -41.80 29.84 52.84
C ASN A 15 -41.25 31.00 53.68
N PHE A 16 -42.08 31.56 54.54
CA PHE A 16 -41.75 32.67 55.42
C PHE A 16 -42.30 32.39 56.81
N CYS A 17 -41.60 32.86 57.85
CA CYS A 17 -42.08 32.78 59.22
C CYS A 17 -43.30 33.68 59.42
N PRO A 18 -44.48 33.17 59.88
CA PRO A 18 -45.66 33.96 60.06
C PRO A 18 -45.55 35.01 61.20
N HIS A 19 -44.60 34.80 62.13
CA HIS A 19 -44.38 35.70 63.23
C HIS A 19 -43.43 36.86 62.96
N CYS A 20 -42.41 36.68 62.10
CA CYS A 20 -41.39 37.72 61.92
C CYS A 20 -41.02 37.96 60.44
N GLY A 21 -41.72 37.34 59.52
CA GLY A 21 -41.50 37.48 58.06
C GLY A 21 -40.19 36.93 57.53
N LYS A 22 -39.38 36.25 58.35
CA LYS A 22 -38.11 35.69 57.87
C LYS A 22 -38.33 34.55 56.85
N LYS A 23 -37.67 34.60 55.72
CA LYS A 23 -37.67 33.53 54.70
C LYS A 23 -37.04 32.27 55.32
N LEU A 24 -37.76 31.16 55.32
CA LEU A 24 -37.41 29.90 56.01
C LEU A 24 -36.79 28.91 55.00
N ILE A 25 -37.13 29.04 53.71
CA ILE A 25 -36.53 28.24 52.64
C ILE A 25 -35.38 29.06 52.07
N ALA A 26 -34.16 28.50 52.13
CA ALA A 26 -33.01 29.09 51.48
C ALA A 26 -33.21 29.02 49.96
N GLU A 27 -33.17 30.18 49.28
CA GLU A 27 -33.12 30.17 47.82
C GLU A 27 -31.92 29.31 47.34
N PRO A 28 -32.10 28.46 46.28
CA PRO A 28 -30.97 27.74 45.74
C PRO A 28 -29.94 28.80 45.34
N ARG A 29 -28.71 28.68 45.86
CA ARG A 29 -27.61 29.59 45.54
C ARG A 29 -27.49 29.63 44.02
N LYS A 30 -27.72 30.82 43.39
CA LYS A 30 -27.47 31.04 41.97
C LYS A 30 -26.05 30.53 41.66
N ARG A 31 -25.94 29.54 40.75
CA ARG A 31 -24.63 29.07 40.27
C ARG A 31 -23.88 30.30 39.81
N ARG A 32 -22.71 30.60 40.41
CA ARG A 32 -21.79 31.62 39.89
C ARG A 32 -21.55 31.35 38.41
N GLN A 33 -21.85 32.32 37.56
CA GLN A 33 -21.49 32.22 36.13
C GLN A 33 -19.99 31.89 36.07
N LYS A 34 -19.65 30.87 35.25
CA LYS A 34 -18.24 30.53 34.99
C LYS A 34 -17.58 31.77 34.41
N SER A 35 -16.61 32.31 35.11
CA SER A 35 -15.87 33.53 34.69
C SER A 35 -15.08 33.36 33.40
N ARG A 36 -15.01 32.13 32.83
CA ARG A 36 -14.27 31.80 31.61
C ARG A 36 -15.05 30.81 30.74
N GLY A 37 -14.92 30.97 29.42
CA GLY A 37 -15.55 30.08 28.44
C GLY A 37 -15.04 28.64 28.56
N ASN A 38 -15.84 27.68 28.08
CA ASN A 38 -15.44 26.29 28.01
C ASN A 38 -14.19 26.12 27.13
N GLY A 39 -13.23 25.31 27.57
CA GLY A 39 -11.99 25.03 26.80
C GLY A 39 -10.84 26.00 27.07
N THR A 40 -11.02 27.05 27.88
CA THR A 40 -9.94 28.03 28.17
C THR A 40 -8.90 27.53 29.19
N GLY A 41 -9.08 26.33 29.76
CA GLY A 41 -8.24 25.82 30.82
C GLY A 41 -8.64 26.39 32.19
N CYS A 42 -8.06 25.88 33.26
CA CYS A 42 -8.28 26.37 34.60
C CYS A 42 -6.95 26.38 35.36
N ALA A 43 -6.90 27.27 36.39
CA ALA A 43 -5.84 27.26 37.38
C ALA A 43 -6.49 27.01 38.75
N TYR A 44 -5.98 26.05 39.50
CA TYR A 44 -6.38 25.77 40.87
C TYR A 44 -5.16 25.80 41.79
N TYR A 45 -5.41 26.13 43.05
CA TYR A 45 -4.38 26.18 44.08
C TYR A 45 -4.25 24.82 44.75
N ASP A 46 -3.01 24.34 44.85
CA ASP A 46 -2.68 23.15 45.65
C ASP A 46 -2.27 23.60 47.05
N PRO A 47 -3.09 23.38 48.06
CA PRO A 47 -2.82 23.83 49.42
C PRO A 47 -1.71 23.05 50.11
N VAL A 48 -1.44 21.82 49.69
CA VAL A 48 -0.40 20.96 50.30
C VAL A 48 0.96 21.47 49.88
N HIS A 49 1.15 21.75 48.60
CA HIS A 49 2.43 22.18 48.03
C HIS A 49 2.54 23.70 47.88
N ARG A 50 1.50 24.45 48.21
CA ARG A 50 1.45 25.93 48.21
C ARG A 50 1.78 26.60 46.88
N TYR A 51 1.31 26.01 45.76
CA TYR A 51 1.45 26.58 44.43
C TYR A 51 0.16 26.48 43.60
N TRP A 52 0.15 27.21 42.48
CA TRP A 52 -0.93 27.11 41.50
C TRP A 52 -0.59 26.05 40.45
N VAL A 53 -1.63 25.34 39.99
CA VAL A 53 -1.54 24.32 38.94
C VAL A 53 -2.36 24.78 37.76
N ALA A 54 -1.73 24.85 36.58
CA ALA A 54 -2.42 25.05 35.33
C ALA A 54 -2.93 23.71 34.81
N GLN A 55 -4.16 23.66 34.32
CA GLN A 55 -4.78 22.47 33.74
C GLN A 55 -5.56 22.83 32.48
N ILE A 56 -5.29 22.13 31.39
CA ILE A 56 -6.07 22.22 30.16
C ILE A 56 -6.57 20.83 29.74
N VAL A 57 -7.69 20.80 29.01
CA VAL A 57 -8.18 19.58 28.37
C VAL A 57 -7.53 19.52 26.97
N ASP A 58 -6.74 18.47 26.74
CA ASP A 58 -5.99 18.27 25.49
C ASP A 58 -6.66 17.30 24.53
N GLY A 59 -7.87 16.92 24.81
CA GLY A 59 -8.68 16.00 24.01
C GLY A 59 -9.55 15.14 24.90
N TYR A 60 -10.17 14.15 24.30
CA TYR A 60 -11.01 13.18 24.98
C TYR A 60 -10.64 11.78 24.52
N ARG A 61 -10.51 10.82 25.43
CA ARG A 61 -10.43 9.40 25.10
C ARG A 61 -11.80 8.75 25.25
N PRO A 62 -12.18 7.80 24.37
CA PRO A 62 -13.39 7.01 24.57
C PRO A 62 -13.27 6.19 25.86
N LEU A 63 -14.37 5.99 26.54
CA LEU A 63 -14.47 5.07 27.68
C LEU A 63 -15.21 3.82 27.20
N PRO A 64 -14.68 2.62 27.42
CA PRO A 64 -15.41 1.39 27.19
C PRO A 64 -16.69 1.39 28.01
N PRO A 65 -17.83 0.93 27.47
CA PRO A 65 -19.07 0.78 28.24
C PRO A 65 -18.83 -0.22 29.38
N PHE A 66 -19.45 0.00 30.51
CA PHE A 66 -19.38 -0.85 31.69
C PHE A 66 -17.97 -1.14 32.22
N SER A 67 -17.04 -0.22 32.03
CA SER A 67 -15.68 -0.30 32.58
C SER A 67 -15.64 0.13 34.04
N LEU A 68 -14.51 -0.19 34.72
CA LEU A 68 -14.27 0.27 36.10
C LEU A 68 -14.37 1.80 36.25
N GLU A 69 -14.01 2.55 35.21
CA GLU A 69 -14.12 4.02 35.18
C GLU A 69 -15.54 4.51 34.80
N ASN A 70 -16.41 3.63 34.30
CA ASN A 70 -17.74 3.95 33.80
C ASN A 70 -18.76 2.82 34.09
N PRO A 71 -18.93 2.39 35.36
CA PRO A 71 -19.73 1.22 35.70
C PRO A 71 -21.22 1.38 35.34
N GLU A 72 -21.71 2.61 35.29
CA GLU A 72 -23.11 2.92 34.97
C GLU A 72 -23.32 3.35 33.50
N ASN A 73 -22.29 3.25 32.66
CA ASN A 73 -22.30 3.65 31.26
C ASN A 73 -22.81 5.10 31.00
N LYS A 74 -22.63 5.98 31.96
CA LYS A 74 -23.10 7.38 31.87
C LYS A 74 -22.17 8.30 31.09
N LYS A 75 -20.92 7.90 30.88
CA LYS A 75 -19.89 8.70 30.18
C LYS A 75 -19.39 7.98 28.94
N GLN A 76 -19.45 8.64 27.81
CA GLN A 76 -18.90 8.11 26.57
C GLN A 76 -17.43 8.50 26.36
N LYS A 77 -16.97 9.58 27.00
CA LYS A 77 -15.63 10.17 26.81
C LYS A 77 -15.07 10.69 28.12
N VAL A 78 -13.77 10.53 28.34
CA VAL A 78 -13.02 11.15 29.43
C VAL A 78 -12.05 12.18 28.90
N PRO A 79 -11.96 13.39 29.49
CA PRO A 79 -11.01 14.40 29.05
C PRO A 79 -9.58 13.96 29.38
N ILE A 80 -8.69 14.07 28.39
CA ILE A 80 -7.24 13.98 28.58
C ILE A 80 -6.80 15.34 29.11
N LYS A 81 -6.24 15.36 30.30
CA LYS A 81 -5.82 16.60 30.98
C LYS A 81 -4.31 16.72 30.94
N LYS A 82 -3.81 17.89 30.52
CA LYS A 82 -2.41 18.28 30.70
C LYS A 82 -2.33 19.26 31.85
N THR A 83 -1.45 18.97 32.81
CA THR A 83 -1.25 19.79 34.02
C THR A 83 0.20 20.23 34.11
N LYS A 84 0.44 21.46 34.55
CA LYS A 84 1.75 21.96 35.00
C LYS A 84 1.60 22.65 36.33
N ALA A 85 2.40 22.21 37.27
CA ALA A 85 2.43 22.73 38.64
C ALA A 85 3.58 23.72 38.85
N GLY A 86 3.62 24.37 40.04
CA GLY A 86 4.74 25.18 40.48
C GLY A 86 4.62 26.68 40.17
N PHE A 87 3.44 27.18 39.82
CA PHE A 87 3.25 28.62 39.61
C PHE A 87 3.02 29.33 40.92
N LYS A 88 3.70 30.47 41.14
CA LYS A 88 3.55 31.28 42.36
C LYS A 88 2.25 32.08 42.36
N ARG A 89 1.77 32.49 41.16
CA ARG A 89 0.52 33.30 41.01
C ARG A 89 -0.46 32.58 40.11
N ARG A 90 -1.75 32.86 40.34
CA ARG A 90 -2.85 32.34 39.54
C ARG A 90 -2.78 32.81 38.10
N GLU A 91 -2.39 34.08 37.91
CA GLU A 91 -2.27 34.73 36.59
C GLU A 91 -1.23 34.01 35.71
N ASP A 92 -0.07 33.62 36.28
CA ASP A 92 0.98 32.90 35.58
C ASP A 92 0.52 31.52 35.11
N ALA A 93 -0.23 30.81 35.97
CA ALA A 93 -0.81 29.53 35.61
C ALA A 93 -1.86 29.65 34.48
N LEU A 94 -2.64 30.72 34.50
CA LEU A 94 -3.63 31.02 33.46
C LEU A 94 -2.96 31.46 32.16
N ALA A 95 -1.93 32.30 32.21
CA ALA A 95 -1.14 32.71 31.06
C ALA A 95 -0.48 31.49 30.41
N TYR A 96 -0.02 30.54 31.20
CA TYR A 96 0.51 29.27 30.67
C TYR A 96 -0.58 28.45 29.96
N CYS A 97 -1.81 28.40 30.49
CA CYS A 97 -2.93 27.77 29.78
C CYS A 97 -3.19 28.43 28.42
N GLU A 98 -3.10 29.75 28.35
CA GLU A 98 -3.27 30.52 27.09
C GLU A 98 -2.14 30.27 26.13
N GLN A 99 -0.88 30.23 26.59
CA GLN A 99 0.28 29.88 25.77
C GLN A 99 0.16 28.47 25.19
N LEU A 100 -0.25 27.48 26.00
CA LEU A 100 -0.48 26.11 25.51
C LEU A 100 -1.60 26.05 24.47
N LYS A 101 -2.64 26.87 24.66
CA LYS A 101 -3.76 26.98 23.72
C LYS A 101 -3.32 27.66 22.42
N ALA A 102 -2.56 28.74 22.49
CA ALA A 102 -1.99 29.44 21.34
C ALA A 102 -1.06 28.49 20.54
N LYS A 103 -0.13 27.81 21.21
CA LYS A 103 0.72 26.79 20.58
C LYS A 103 -0.09 25.68 19.90
N LYS A 104 -1.25 25.33 20.42
CA LYS A 104 -2.15 24.32 19.83
C LYS A 104 -2.89 24.87 18.59
N HIS A 105 -3.17 26.16 18.56
CA HIS A 105 -3.82 26.83 17.41
C HIS A 105 -2.82 27.29 16.34
N ASP A 106 -1.59 27.61 16.72
CA ASP A 106 -0.54 28.11 15.82
C ASP A 106 0.30 26.98 15.15
N MET A 107 -0.08 25.72 15.33
CA MET A 107 0.54 24.62 14.58
C MET A 107 -0.35 24.28 13.36
N PRO A 108 -0.12 24.89 12.18
CA PRO A 108 -0.87 24.58 10.96
C PRO A 108 -0.78 23.09 10.61
N GLU A 109 0.30 22.43 11.04
CA GLU A 109 0.54 20.99 10.88
C GLU A 109 -0.55 20.13 11.57
N LEU A 110 -1.09 20.56 12.72
CA LEU A 110 -2.16 19.82 13.42
C LEU A 110 -3.51 19.84 12.69
N SER A 111 -3.68 20.74 11.73
CA SER A 111 -4.90 20.87 10.91
C SER A 111 -4.77 20.21 9.54
N MET A 112 -3.63 19.60 9.24
CA MET A 112 -3.37 18.99 7.93
C MET A 112 -4.42 17.92 7.58
N THR A 113 -4.92 18.00 6.36
CA THR A 113 -5.83 17.02 5.79
C THR A 113 -5.07 15.77 5.35
N LEU A 114 -5.81 14.67 5.14
CA LEU A 114 -5.23 13.43 4.63
C LEU A 114 -4.52 13.66 3.27
N ARG A 115 -5.10 14.51 2.40
CA ARG A 115 -4.50 14.89 1.12
C ARG A 115 -3.19 15.65 1.32
N GLN A 116 -3.16 16.65 2.20
CA GLN A 116 -1.96 17.43 2.46
C GLN A 116 -0.81 16.59 3.03
N ILE A 117 -1.13 15.64 3.91
CA ILE A 117 -0.14 14.66 4.41
C ILE A 117 0.39 13.78 3.27
N TYR A 118 -0.49 13.33 2.38
CA TYR A 118 -0.09 12.52 1.23
C TYR A 118 0.81 13.32 0.26
N ASP A 119 0.42 14.52 -0.10
CA ASP A 119 1.14 15.38 -1.05
C ASP A 119 2.55 15.77 -0.54
N GLU A 120 2.72 15.85 0.79
CA GLU A 120 4.03 16.08 1.41
C GLU A 120 4.88 14.79 1.49
N TRP A 121 4.25 13.65 1.75
CA TRP A 121 4.91 12.37 1.95
C TRP A 121 5.29 11.68 0.62
N GLU A 122 4.40 11.66 -0.37
CA GLU A 122 4.54 10.89 -1.61
C GLU A 122 5.82 11.22 -2.39
N PRO A 123 6.19 12.49 -2.64
CA PRO A 123 7.39 12.82 -3.41
C PRO A 123 8.70 12.38 -2.74
N LYS A 124 8.71 12.26 -1.41
CA LYS A 124 9.86 11.82 -0.63
C LYS A 124 9.99 10.29 -0.63
N TYR A 125 8.84 9.61 -0.56
CA TYR A 125 8.78 8.16 -0.43
C TYR A 125 8.89 7.46 -1.79
N SER A 126 8.25 7.97 -2.83
CA SER A 126 8.25 7.39 -4.18
C SER A 126 9.67 7.29 -4.79
N LYS A 127 10.60 8.16 -4.39
CA LYS A 127 12.02 8.09 -4.82
C LYS A 127 12.77 6.89 -4.24
N ARG A 128 12.24 6.23 -3.22
CA ARG A 128 12.89 5.13 -2.48
C ARG A 128 12.33 3.75 -2.84
N ILE A 129 11.30 3.72 -3.67
CA ILE A 129 10.61 2.49 -4.05
C ILE A 129 10.51 2.39 -5.57
N ASP A 130 10.24 1.18 -6.04
CA ASP A 130 10.03 0.93 -7.46
C ASP A 130 8.85 1.76 -8.02
N PRO A 131 8.98 2.36 -9.22
CA PRO A 131 7.94 3.17 -9.85
C PRO A 131 6.58 2.48 -9.97
N SER A 132 6.56 1.17 -10.21
CA SER A 132 5.32 0.38 -10.31
C SER A 132 4.64 0.24 -8.94
N THR A 133 5.40 0.12 -7.87
CA THR A 133 4.89 0.12 -6.49
C THR A 133 4.33 1.48 -6.13
N ALA A 134 5.05 2.57 -6.47
CA ALA A 134 4.58 3.94 -6.26
C ALA A 134 3.25 4.20 -7.00
N ALA A 135 3.13 3.75 -8.26
CA ALA A 135 1.89 3.84 -9.03
C ALA A 135 0.74 3.07 -8.36
N GLY A 136 1.04 1.87 -7.82
CA GLY A 136 0.08 1.07 -7.07
C GLY A 136 -0.42 1.75 -5.79
N TYR A 137 0.47 2.43 -5.07
CA TYR A 137 0.11 3.20 -3.86
C TYR A 137 -0.69 4.45 -4.20
N ARG A 138 -0.33 5.15 -5.27
CA ARG A 138 -1.09 6.31 -5.77
C ARG A 138 -2.53 5.92 -6.15
N ALA A 139 -2.68 4.82 -6.88
CA ALA A 139 -4.00 4.27 -7.22
C ALA A 139 -4.80 3.87 -5.97
N ALA A 140 -4.14 3.25 -4.98
CA ALA A 140 -4.78 2.85 -3.72
C ALA A 140 -5.23 4.06 -2.89
N PHE A 141 -4.43 5.13 -2.82
CA PHE A 141 -4.78 6.36 -2.11
C PHE A 141 -6.05 7.01 -2.65
N ASN A 142 -6.27 6.95 -3.96
CA ASN A 142 -7.46 7.54 -4.59
C ASN A 142 -8.78 6.92 -4.07
N TYR A 143 -8.77 5.69 -3.56
CA TYR A 143 -9.95 5.06 -2.96
C TYR A 143 -10.33 5.62 -1.59
N TYR A 144 -9.47 6.45 -0.98
CA TYR A 144 -9.79 7.23 0.22
C TYR A 144 -10.37 8.62 -0.10
N GLY A 145 -10.87 8.84 -1.34
CA GLY A 145 -11.30 10.15 -1.85
C GLY A 145 -12.26 10.93 -0.92
N THR A 146 -13.20 10.25 -0.27
CA THR A 146 -14.14 10.87 0.69
C THR A 146 -13.48 11.41 1.95
N LEU A 147 -12.25 10.98 2.24
CA LEU A 147 -11.47 11.39 3.41
C LEU A 147 -10.37 12.40 3.09
N HIS A 148 -10.12 12.69 1.83
CA HIS A 148 -8.99 13.52 1.41
C HIS A 148 -8.96 14.91 2.08
N ASP A 149 -10.12 15.56 2.18
CA ASP A 149 -10.22 16.92 2.74
C ASP A 149 -10.45 16.94 4.25
N ARG A 150 -10.49 15.77 4.87
CA ARG A 150 -10.65 15.66 6.32
C ARG A 150 -9.30 15.73 7.02
N GLN A 151 -9.26 16.36 8.18
CA GLN A 151 -8.07 16.39 9.03
C GLN A 151 -7.70 14.97 9.46
N ILE A 152 -6.46 14.54 9.20
CA ILE A 152 -6.02 13.15 9.45
C ILE A 152 -6.27 12.71 10.91
N ARG A 153 -6.12 13.62 11.87
CA ARG A 153 -6.34 13.34 13.30
C ARG A 153 -7.81 13.05 13.67
N THR A 154 -8.77 13.36 12.78
CA THR A 154 -10.21 13.13 13.02
C THR A 154 -10.73 11.88 12.32
N ILE A 155 -9.91 11.24 11.50
CA ILE A 155 -10.24 10.02 10.77
C ILE A 155 -9.96 8.83 11.69
N ASN A 156 -10.90 7.90 11.79
CA ASN A 156 -10.77 6.68 12.55
C ASN A 156 -10.65 5.43 11.68
N ALA A 157 -10.36 4.29 12.30
CA ALA A 157 -10.18 3.01 11.60
C ALA A 157 -11.44 2.55 10.85
N ASP A 158 -12.64 2.80 11.40
CA ASP A 158 -13.90 2.38 10.78
C ASP A 158 -14.17 3.13 9.48
N GLU A 159 -13.83 4.41 9.41
CA GLU A 159 -13.96 5.23 8.20
C GLU A 159 -12.97 4.78 7.12
N LEU A 160 -11.74 4.42 7.49
CA LEU A 160 -10.75 3.83 6.58
C LEU A 160 -11.25 2.48 6.06
N GLN A 161 -11.79 1.64 6.95
CA GLN A 161 -12.35 0.34 6.58
C GLN A 161 -13.53 0.49 5.62
N ALA A 162 -14.43 1.43 5.88
CA ALA A 162 -15.57 1.71 4.99
C ALA A 162 -15.11 2.07 3.56
N CYS A 163 -14.04 2.85 3.41
CA CYS A 163 -13.44 3.13 2.09
C CYS A 163 -12.87 1.86 1.43
N MET A 164 -12.26 0.98 2.22
CA MET A 164 -11.74 -0.29 1.71
C MET A 164 -12.87 -1.22 1.27
N ASP A 165 -13.93 -1.32 2.05
CA ASP A 165 -15.08 -2.18 1.76
C ASP A 165 -15.86 -1.68 0.53
N ALA A 166 -15.91 -0.37 0.31
CA ALA A 166 -16.49 0.23 -0.89
C ALA A 166 -15.61 0.08 -2.14
N CYS A 167 -14.34 -0.33 -2.01
CA CYS A 167 -13.43 -0.47 -3.13
C CYS A 167 -13.77 -1.73 -3.97
N PRO A 168 -14.12 -1.59 -5.28
CA PRO A 168 -14.52 -2.70 -6.12
C PRO A 168 -13.34 -3.56 -6.61
N ARG A 169 -12.13 -3.26 -6.19
CA ARG A 169 -10.90 -3.93 -6.62
C ARG A 169 -10.58 -5.17 -5.79
N GLY A 170 -9.66 -5.97 -6.31
CA GLY A 170 -9.27 -7.22 -5.65
C GLY A 170 -8.33 -7.02 -4.45
N LYS A 171 -8.05 -8.13 -3.76
CA LYS A 171 -7.25 -8.20 -2.52
C LYS A 171 -5.94 -7.39 -2.56
N ARG A 172 -5.22 -7.39 -3.69
CA ARG A 172 -3.96 -6.62 -3.82
C ARG A 172 -4.15 -5.13 -3.65
N THR A 173 -5.25 -4.57 -4.20
CA THR A 173 -5.57 -3.15 -4.02
C THR A 173 -5.88 -2.85 -2.56
N HIS A 174 -6.67 -3.69 -1.89
CA HIS A 174 -6.96 -3.55 -0.45
C HIS A 174 -5.68 -3.64 0.40
N GLN A 175 -4.75 -4.54 0.07
CA GLN A 175 -3.43 -4.58 0.71
C GLN A 175 -2.66 -3.28 0.53
N ASN A 176 -2.64 -2.74 -0.70
CA ASN A 176 -1.97 -1.46 -0.97
C ASN A 176 -2.65 -0.31 -0.22
N MET A 177 -4.00 -0.29 -0.13
CA MET A 177 -4.74 0.69 0.67
C MET A 177 -4.31 0.64 2.14
N LYS A 178 -4.30 -0.56 2.74
CA LYS A 178 -3.83 -0.73 4.12
C LYS A 178 -2.38 -0.25 4.31
N VAL A 179 -1.47 -0.61 3.40
CA VAL A 179 -0.07 -0.19 3.46
C VAL A 179 0.06 1.33 3.37
N VAL A 180 -0.61 1.97 2.41
CA VAL A 180 -0.56 3.43 2.25
C VAL A 180 -1.12 4.14 3.47
N ALA A 181 -2.27 3.71 3.99
CA ALA A 181 -2.80 4.26 5.24
C ALA A 181 -1.78 4.13 6.37
N GLY A 182 -1.16 2.93 6.54
CA GLY A 182 -0.13 2.72 7.56
C GLY A 182 1.07 3.65 7.43
N LEU A 183 1.55 3.86 6.22
CA LEU A 183 2.68 4.75 5.96
C LEU A 183 2.33 6.22 6.24
N LEU A 184 1.13 6.68 5.87
CA LEU A 184 0.68 8.05 6.12
C LEU A 184 0.49 8.32 7.60
N TRP A 185 -0.14 7.39 8.35
CA TRP A 185 -0.31 7.54 9.80
C TRP A 185 1.02 7.49 10.55
N LYS A 186 1.96 6.64 10.14
CA LYS A 186 3.32 6.64 10.70
C LYS A 186 4.02 7.98 10.44
N TYR A 187 3.93 8.50 9.23
CA TYR A 187 4.49 9.80 8.89
C TYR A 187 3.87 10.95 9.71
N ALA A 188 2.53 10.95 9.86
CA ALA A 188 1.83 11.94 10.68
C ALA A 188 2.15 11.80 12.17
N ARG A 189 2.37 10.58 12.67
CA ARG A 189 2.83 10.34 14.06
C ARG A 189 4.24 10.87 14.28
N ASP A 190 5.14 10.62 13.37
CA ASP A 190 6.52 11.11 13.46
C ASP A 190 6.60 12.64 13.45
N LYS A 191 5.59 13.29 12.85
CA LYS A 191 5.36 14.75 12.92
C LYS A 191 4.54 15.21 14.14
N HIS A 192 4.18 14.31 15.04
CA HIS A 192 3.33 14.60 16.21
C HIS A 192 1.92 15.13 15.90
N ILE A 193 1.41 14.87 14.68
CA ILE A 193 0.06 15.28 14.26
C ILE A 193 -0.98 14.32 14.81
N VAL A 194 -0.68 13.01 14.84
CA VAL A 194 -1.53 11.97 15.42
C VAL A 194 -0.78 11.22 16.51
N ALA A 195 -1.52 10.65 17.48
CA ALA A 195 -0.94 9.87 18.56
C ALA A 195 -0.88 8.37 18.26
N GLN A 196 -1.83 7.87 17.45
CA GLN A 196 -2.02 6.45 17.16
C GLN A 196 -2.01 6.21 15.65
N VAL A 197 -1.73 4.95 15.25
CA VAL A 197 -1.77 4.52 13.84
C VAL A 197 -3.08 3.77 13.63
N GLU A 198 -4.11 4.45 13.14
CA GLU A 198 -5.47 3.91 12.98
C GLU A 198 -5.56 2.75 11.97
N SER A 199 -4.55 2.61 11.09
CA SER A 199 -4.54 1.59 10.05
C SER A 199 -4.09 0.20 10.50
N GLU A 200 -3.64 0.01 11.74
CA GLU A 200 -3.11 -1.29 12.21
C GLU A 200 -4.18 -2.39 12.17
N ASN A 201 -5.40 -2.05 12.54
CA ASN A 201 -6.53 -2.97 12.64
C ASN A 201 -7.34 -3.13 11.34
N LEU A 202 -6.91 -2.53 10.22
CA LEU A 202 -7.61 -2.64 8.94
C LEU A 202 -7.59 -4.06 8.40
N PHE A 203 -8.73 -4.51 7.92
CA PHE A 203 -8.93 -5.84 7.37
C PHE A 203 -8.92 -5.81 5.84
N THR A 204 -8.11 -6.66 5.20
CA THR A 204 -7.95 -6.67 3.73
C THR A 204 -8.86 -7.67 3.00
N GLY A 205 -9.84 -8.24 3.69
CA GLY A 205 -10.77 -9.22 3.14
C GLY A 205 -10.13 -10.58 2.79
N ARG A 206 -11.00 -11.57 2.57
CA ARG A 206 -10.62 -12.94 2.16
C ARG A 206 -10.70 -13.13 0.64
N GLY A 207 -10.35 -12.13 -0.17
CA GLY A 207 -10.39 -12.26 -1.62
C GLY A 207 -9.57 -13.48 -2.09
N LYS A 208 -10.19 -14.38 -2.85
CA LYS A 208 -9.48 -15.50 -3.49
C LYS A 208 -8.44 -14.90 -4.46
N SER A 209 -7.20 -15.33 -4.36
CA SER A 209 -6.24 -15.05 -5.43
C SER A 209 -6.71 -15.83 -6.66
N VAL A 210 -6.89 -15.16 -7.78
CA VAL A 210 -7.12 -15.84 -9.05
C VAL A 210 -5.87 -16.65 -9.37
N LYS A 211 -5.99 -17.98 -9.33
CA LYS A 211 -4.91 -18.87 -9.73
C LYS A 211 -4.69 -18.67 -11.23
N ARG A 212 -3.50 -18.25 -11.60
CA ARG A 212 -3.15 -18.06 -13.01
C ARG A 212 -2.64 -19.39 -13.54
N ASP A 213 -3.42 -20.02 -14.42
CA ASP A 213 -3.07 -21.32 -14.97
C ASP A 213 -1.97 -21.18 -16.04
N ALA A 214 -1.05 -22.15 -16.04
CA ALA A 214 -0.05 -22.31 -17.09
C ALA A 214 -0.74 -22.67 -18.43
N LEU A 215 -0.04 -22.54 -19.53
CA LEU A 215 -0.45 -23.08 -20.82
C LEU A 215 -0.24 -24.61 -20.80
N THR A 216 -1.20 -25.34 -21.33
CA THR A 216 -1.07 -26.79 -21.54
C THR A 216 -0.15 -27.08 -22.72
N ASP A 217 0.35 -28.32 -22.85
CA ASP A 217 1.21 -28.70 -23.98
C ASP A 217 0.47 -28.59 -25.33
N ILE A 218 -0.84 -28.86 -25.36
CA ILE A 218 -1.69 -28.65 -26.55
C ILE A 218 -1.74 -27.16 -26.92
N GLU A 219 -1.87 -26.27 -25.95
CA GLU A 219 -1.90 -24.82 -26.18
C GLU A 219 -0.53 -24.30 -26.66
N VAL A 220 0.56 -24.81 -26.09
CA VAL A 220 1.93 -24.48 -26.52
C VAL A 220 2.16 -24.96 -27.96
N GLU A 221 1.66 -26.15 -28.33
CA GLU A 221 1.77 -26.66 -29.71
C GLU A 221 0.97 -25.81 -30.69
N LYS A 222 -0.26 -25.37 -30.33
CA LYS A 222 -1.02 -24.41 -31.17
C LYS A 222 -0.23 -23.10 -31.39
N ILE A 223 0.45 -22.60 -30.37
CA ILE A 223 1.28 -21.41 -30.49
C ILE A 223 2.46 -21.68 -31.42
N ARG A 224 3.11 -22.84 -31.30
CA ARG A 224 4.20 -23.24 -32.22
C ARG A 224 3.76 -23.28 -33.68
N GLN A 225 2.62 -23.87 -33.96
CA GLN A 225 2.03 -23.93 -35.31
C GLN A 225 1.66 -22.56 -35.86
N ALA A 226 1.38 -21.58 -35.01
CA ALA A 226 1.08 -20.22 -35.39
C ALA A 226 2.34 -19.40 -35.84
N ILE A 227 3.56 -19.91 -35.56
CA ILE A 227 4.82 -19.26 -35.98
C ILE A 227 4.88 -19.17 -37.51
N GLY A 228 5.25 -18.01 -38.04
CA GLY A 228 5.22 -17.71 -39.44
C GLY A 228 3.85 -17.29 -39.99
N MET A 229 2.74 -17.74 -39.39
CA MET A 229 1.38 -17.33 -39.76
C MET A 229 0.91 -16.07 -39.00
N HIS A 230 1.33 -15.94 -37.77
CA HIS A 230 0.93 -14.83 -36.91
C HIS A 230 2.14 -14.14 -36.31
N ARG A 231 2.19 -12.82 -36.48
CA ARG A 231 3.28 -11.99 -35.95
C ARG A 231 3.37 -12.11 -34.41
N TYR A 232 4.60 -12.28 -33.91
CA TYR A 232 4.92 -12.44 -32.49
C TYR A 232 4.48 -13.79 -31.87
N ALA A 233 4.01 -14.76 -32.65
CA ALA A 233 3.72 -16.10 -32.09
C ALA A 233 5.01 -16.72 -31.55
N GLU A 234 6.14 -16.50 -32.24
CA GLU A 234 7.47 -16.92 -31.82
C GLU A 234 7.91 -16.30 -30.46
N TYR A 235 7.47 -15.07 -30.13
CA TYR A 235 7.77 -14.44 -28.83
C TYR A 235 7.08 -15.16 -27.68
N ILE A 236 5.81 -15.51 -27.87
CA ILE A 236 5.04 -16.25 -26.87
C ILE A 236 5.62 -17.67 -26.70
N PHE A 237 6.00 -18.30 -27.83
CA PHE A 237 6.61 -19.62 -27.80
C PHE A 237 7.98 -19.60 -27.08
N CYS A 238 8.85 -18.64 -27.40
CA CYS A 238 10.12 -18.46 -26.70
C CYS A 238 9.93 -18.26 -25.20
N LEU A 239 8.93 -17.47 -24.79
CA LEU A 239 8.65 -17.23 -23.37
C LEU A 239 8.30 -18.52 -22.61
N CYS A 240 7.71 -19.52 -23.28
CA CYS A 240 7.42 -20.83 -22.70
C CYS A 240 8.67 -21.69 -22.42
N TYR A 241 9.81 -21.34 -22.99
CA TYR A 241 11.07 -22.11 -22.88
C TYR A 241 12.25 -21.30 -22.32
N LEU A 242 12.10 -19.99 -22.07
CA LEU A 242 13.14 -19.15 -21.49
C LEU A 242 12.97 -18.91 -19.99
N GLY A 243 11.74 -19.02 -19.49
CA GLY A 243 11.45 -18.79 -18.08
C GLY A 243 11.63 -17.37 -17.58
N TYR A 244 11.93 -16.40 -18.43
CA TYR A 244 11.99 -14.98 -18.09
C TYR A 244 10.61 -14.43 -17.70
N ARG A 245 10.58 -13.33 -16.91
CA ARG A 245 9.36 -12.55 -16.82
C ARG A 245 9.09 -11.89 -18.18
N PRO A 246 7.81 -11.70 -18.58
CA PRO A 246 7.53 -11.10 -19.90
C PRO A 246 8.30 -9.81 -20.17
N GLY A 247 8.35 -8.87 -19.21
CA GLY A 247 9.11 -7.64 -19.36
C GLY A 247 10.62 -7.85 -19.47
N GLU A 248 11.20 -8.80 -18.73
CA GLU A 248 12.63 -9.14 -18.84
C GLU A 248 12.95 -9.64 -20.24
N MET A 249 12.12 -10.55 -20.81
CA MET A 249 12.32 -11.06 -22.17
C MET A 249 12.23 -9.95 -23.20
N LEU A 250 11.29 -9.01 -23.07
CA LEU A 250 11.10 -7.93 -24.04
C LEU A 250 12.24 -6.89 -24.02
N GLU A 251 12.99 -6.79 -22.94
CA GLU A 251 14.15 -5.92 -22.78
C GLU A 251 15.45 -6.55 -23.27
N LEU A 252 15.45 -7.87 -23.58
CA LEU A 252 16.67 -8.58 -24.01
C LEU A 252 17.27 -7.97 -25.28
N ARG A 253 18.59 -7.82 -25.25
CA ARG A 253 19.40 -7.33 -26.37
C ARG A 253 20.21 -8.46 -27.01
N LYS A 254 20.64 -8.26 -28.21
CA LYS A 254 21.42 -9.25 -28.98
C LYS A 254 22.80 -9.50 -28.37
N ASP A 255 23.44 -8.49 -27.80
CA ASP A 255 24.74 -8.59 -27.13
C ASP A 255 24.70 -9.40 -25.80
N GLN A 256 23.49 -9.69 -25.30
CA GLN A 256 23.27 -10.57 -24.15
C GLN A 256 23.15 -12.06 -24.53
N VAL A 257 23.18 -12.37 -25.80
CA VAL A 257 23.23 -13.74 -26.31
C VAL A 257 24.69 -14.14 -26.48
N ILE A 258 25.15 -15.11 -25.71
CA ILE A 258 26.50 -15.67 -25.80
C ILE A 258 26.45 -17.09 -26.34
N GLU A 259 27.47 -17.50 -27.07
CA GLU A 259 27.63 -18.87 -27.55
C GLU A 259 28.76 -19.54 -26.76
N HIS A 260 28.48 -20.71 -26.18
CA HIS A 260 29.46 -21.54 -25.51
C HIS A 260 29.30 -22.98 -25.95
N LYS A 261 30.38 -23.61 -26.37
CA LYS A 261 30.39 -25.00 -26.89
C LYS A 261 29.30 -25.29 -27.96
N GLY A 262 29.01 -24.32 -28.83
CA GLY A 262 27.99 -24.45 -29.88
C GLY A 262 26.54 -24.28 -29.41
N ARG A 263 26.30 -23.93 -28.14
CA ARG A 263 24.98 -23.69 -27.56
C ARG A 263 24.81 -22.22 -27.19
N LEU A 264 23.61 -21.71 -27.35
CA LEU A 264 23.28 -20.33 -26.99
C LEU A 264 22.83 -20.21 -25.51
N PHE A 265 23.26 -19.14 -24.89
CA PHE A 265 22.87 -18.72 -23.54
C PHE A 265 22.44 -17.26 -23.56
N LEU A 266 21.49 -16.93 -22.69
CA LEU A 266 21.05 -15.57 -22.44
C LEU A 266 21.53 -15.14 -21.07
N VAL A 267 22.20 -13.99 -21.01
CA VAL A 267 22.77 -13.47 -19.78
C VAL A 267 22.04 -12.18 -19.42
N GLU A 268 21.02 -12.26 -18.61
CA GLU A 268 20.41 -11.10 -17.91
C GLU A 268 19.26 -11.44 -16.95
N GLY A 269 19.00 -10.50 -16.00
CA GLY A 269 17.84 -10.41 -15.15
C GLY A 269 17.92 -9.15 -14.29
N LYS A 270 17.07 -8.13 -14.57
CA LYS A 270 17.19 -6.81 -13.93
C LYS A 270 16.28 -6.56 -12.71
N LYS A 271 15.20 -7.31 -12.54
CA LYS A 271 14.09 -6.92 -11.67
C LYS A 271 14.23 -7.33 -10.19
N THR A 272 15.08 -8.29 -9.88
CA THR A 272 15.35 -8.75 -8.50
C THR A 272 16.82 -9.12 -8.38
N ASP A 273 17.39 -9.00 -7.18
CA ASP A 273 18.79 -9.37 -6.95
C ASP A 273 19.09 -10.83 -7.31
N ALA A 274 18.12 -11.74 -7.16
CA ALA A 274 18.23 -13.15 -7.59
C ALA A 274 18.08 -13.39 -9.11
N GLY A 275 17.64 -12.38 -9.86
CA GLY A 275 17.50 -12.43 -11.32
C GLY A 275 18.59 -11.66 -12.05
N ARG A 276 19.47 -10.95 -11.32
CA ARG A 276 20.55 -10.15 -11.89
C ARG A 276 21.67 -11.06 -12.34
N ASP A 277 22.17 -10.85 -13.56
CA ASP A 277 23.26 -11.63 -14.19
C ASP A 277 22.99 -13.15 -14.29
N ARG A 278 21.72 -13.53 -14.38
CA ARG A 278 21.30 -14.91 -14.53
C ARG A 278 21.63 -15.42 -15.93
N THR A 279 22.34 -16.54 -16.01
CA THR A 279 22.61 -17.25 -17.27
C THR A 279 21.53 -18.30 -17.53
N VAL A 280 20.83 -18.19 -18.65
CA VAL A 280 19.77 -19.12 -19.07
C VAL A 280 20.14 -19.78 -20.38
N PRO A 281 20.38 -21.10 -20.41
CA PRO A 281 20.59 -21.84 -21.66
C PRO A 281 19.36 -21.74 -22.55
N VAL A 282 19.58 -21.56 -23.83
CA VAL A 282 18.53 -21.58 -24.85
C VAL A 282 18.14 -23.03 -25.12
N HIS A 283 16.87 -23.35 -24.94
CA HIS A 283 16.33 -24.69 -25.21
C HIS A 283 16.35 -24.96 -26.72
N GLN A 284 16.70 -26.20 -27.15
CA GLN A 284 16.83 -26.60 -28.56
C GLN A 284 15.60 -26.24 -29.42
N LYS A 285 14.39 -26.38 -28.90
CA LYS A 285 13.14 -26.04 -29.60
C LYS A 285 13.00 -24.56 -30.02
N ILE A 286 13.77 -23.67 -29.43
CA ILE A 286 13.72 -22.23 -29.71
C ILE A 286 15.09 -21.67 -30.24
N GLU A 287 16.10 -22.51 -30.31
CA GLU A 287 17.45 -22.06 -30.67
C GLU A 287 17.48 -21.43 -32.06
N ASP A 288 16.85 -22.07 -33.05
CA ASP A 288 16.76 -21.52 -34.42
C ASP A 288 16.05 -20.17 -34.44
N ILE A 289 14.98 -20.02 -33.63
CA ILE A 289 14.26 -18.75 -33.52
C ILE A 289 15.18 -17.65 -32.95
N ILE A 290 15.99 -17.97 -31.96
CA ILE A 290 16.93 -17.00 -31.37
C ILE A 290 18.02 -16.64 -32.39
N ARG A 291 18.57 -17.63 -33.13
CA ARG A 291 19.54 -17.38 -34.19
C ARG A 291 18.97 -16.47 -35.28
N ASP A 292 17.74 -16.71 -35.72
CA ASP A 292 17.04 -15.84 -36.69
C ASP A 292 16.87 -14.42 -36.16
N ARG A 293 16.53 -14.27 -34.85
CA ARG A 293 16.41 -12.96 -34.20
C ARG A 293 17.73 -12.18 -34.18
N LEU A 294 18.84 -12.84 -33.96
CA LEU A 294 20.17 -12.22 -34.02
C LEU A 294 20.45 -11.59 -35.39
N MET A 295 19.96 -12.20 -36.46
CA MET A 295 20.18 -11.77 -37.85
C MET A 295 19.26 -10.62 -38.29
N VAL A 296 18.22 -10.23 -37.53
CA VAL A 296 17.33 -9.12 -37.90
C VAL A 296 18.11 -7.80 -37.89
N PRO A 297 18.27 -7.11 -39.02
CA PRO A 297 19.03 -5.85 -39.08
C PRO A 297 18.21 -4.68 -38.53
N GLY A 298 18.89 -3.60 -38.11
CA GLY A 298 18.27 -2.33 -37.74
C GLY A 298 17.69 -2.29 -36.31
N THR A 299 18.04 -3.26 -35.49
CA THR A 299 17.68 -3.25 -34.04
C THR A 299 18.70 -4.04 -33.25
N ASP A 300 19.00 -3.55 -32.03
CA ASP A 300 19.78 -4.27 -31.01
C ASP A 300 18.90 -5.10 -30.08
N LEU A 301 17.58 -4.93 -30.17
CA LEU A 301 16.62 -5.70 -29.37
C LEU A 301 16.45 -7.10 -29.95
N LEU A 302 16.41 -8.12 -29.11
CA LEU A 302 16.13 -9.49 -29.49
C LEU A 302 14.64 -9.69 -29.84
N PHE A 303 13.76 -9.03 -29.09
CA PHE A 303 12.29 -9.10 -29.21
C PHE A 303 11.64 -7.72 -29.44
N PRO A 304 11.97 -6.99 -30.51
CA PRO A 304 11.47 -5.64 -30.76
C PRO A 304 9.98 -5.62 -31.10
N GLN A 305 9.33 -4.50 -30.85
CA GLN A 305 8.06 -4.17 -31.47
C GLN A 305 8.28 -3.65 -32.88
N TYR A 306 7.60 -4.24 -33.87
CA TYR A 306 7.60 -3.74 -35.24
C TYR A 306 6.68 -2.53 -35.38
N VAL A 307 7.18 -1.43 -35.90
CA VAL A 307 6.43 -0.22 -36.22
C VAL A 307 6.25 -0.15 -37.73
N PHE A 308 4.98 -0.04 -38.16
CA PHE A 308 4.65 0.02 -39.59
C PHE A 308 4.21 1.44 -39.94
N ALA A 309 4.60 1.94 -41.11
CA ALA A 309 4.09 3.15 -41.68
C ALA A 309 2.60 2.98 -42.04
N LYS A 310 1.88 4.08 -42.22
CA LYS A 310 0.48 4.00 -42.65
C LYS A 310 0.41 3.42 -44.09
N ALA A 311 -0.49 2.48 -44.30
CA ALA A 311 -0.87 2.04 -45.61
C ALA A 311 -1.45 3.22 -46.43
N SER A 312 -1.20 3.24 -47.72
CA SER A 312 -1.74 4.24 -48.65
C SER A 312 -2.33 3.58 -49.87
N LYS A 313 -3.12 4.32 -50.67
CA LYS A 313 -3.66 3.81 -51.94
C LYS A 313 -2.56 3.28 -52.89
N LYS A 314 -1.35 3.89 -52.86
CA LYS A 314 -0.19 3.46 -53.66
C LYS A 314 0.59 2.30 -53.03
N ARG A 315 0.44 2.08 -51.69
CA ARG A 315 1.10 1.01 -50.95
C ARG A 315 0.08 0.39 -50.00
N PRO A 316 -0.75 -0.56 -50.46
CA PRO A 316 -1.82 -1.15 -49.65
C PRO A 316 -1.28 -1.98 -48.49
N VAL A 317 -0.04 -2.46 -48.54
CA VAL A 317 0.63 -3.11 -47.42
C VAL A 317 1.51 -2.07 -46.70
N ALA A 318 1.28 -1.89 -45.42
CA ALA A 318 2.07 -0.99 -44.60
C ALA A 318 3.52 -1.47 -44.47
N PRO A 319 4.52 -0.72 -44.99
CA PRO A 319 5.91 -1.14 -44.87
C PRO A 319 6.42 -1.00 -43.44
N LEU A 320 7.33 -1.89 -43.04
CA LEU A 320 8.07 -1.76 -41.78
C LEU A 320 8.86 -0.45 -41.80
N SER A 321 8.69 0.40 -40.82
CA SER A 321 9.34 1.71 -40.73
C SER A 321 10.39 1.81 -39.62
N ALA A 322 10.21 1.09 -38.54
CA ALA A 322 11.13 1.11 -37.41
C ALA A 322 10.92 -0.09 -36.45
N PHE A 323 11.88 -0.25 -35.57
CA PHE A 323 11.79 -1.10 -34.36
C PHE A 323 11.78 -0.23 -33.11
N LYS A 324 11.11 -0.68 -32.08
CA LYS A 324 11.14 -0.04 -30.76
C LYS A 324 11.00 -1.08 -29.65
N GLU A 325 11.29 -0.69 -28.43
CA GLU A 325 11.03 -1.50 -27.26
C GLU A 325 9.53 -1.80 -27.13
N MET A 326 9.22 -3.06 -26.82
CA MET A 326 7.85 -3.52 -26.62
C MET A 326 7.50 -3.42 -25.14
N THR A 327 6.50 -2.62 -24.80
CA THR A 327 6.02 -2.52 -23.41
C THR A 327 5.22 -3.74 -23.00
N ASP A 328 5.28 -4.11 -21.70
CA ASP A 328 4.45 -5.18 -21.10
C ASP A 328 2.97 -5.03 -21.45
N ASN A 329 2.46 -3.80 -21.41
CA ASN A 329 1.05 -3.53 -21.70
C ASN A 329 0.71 -3.79 -23.17
N TYR A 330 1.55 -3.34 -24.08
CA TYR A 330 1.36 -3.61 -25.52
C TYR A 330 1.42 -5.12 -25.79
N PHE A 331 2.43 -5.81 -25.25
CA PHE A 331 2.55 -7.26 -25.40
C PHE A 331 1.32 -7.99 -24.88
N ARG A 332 0.83 -7.62 -23.71
CA ARG A 332 -0.36 -8.23 -23.11
C ARG A 332 -1.63 -7.97 -23.91
N GLU A 333 -1.92 -6.69 -24.23
CA GLU A 333 -3.22 -6.30 -24.79
C GLU A 333 -3.28 -6.44 -26.33
N SER A 334 -2.16 -6.16 -27.02
CA SER A 334 -2.13 -6.11 -28.48
C SER A 334 -1.51 -7.35 -29.14
N VAL A 335 -0.78 -8.17 -28.36
CA VAL A 335 -0.13 -9.38 -28.89
C VAL A 335 -0.74 -10.62 -28.24
N PHE A 336 -0.56 -10.79 -26.94
CA PHE A 336 -0.88 -12.04 -26.25
C PHE A 336 -2.39 -12.35 -26.25
N LYS A 337 -3.21 -11.43 -25.75
CA LYS A 337 -4.67 -11.65 -25.68
C LYS A 337 -5.30 -11.93 -27.06
N PRO A 338 -5.03 -11.13 -28.11
CA PRO A 338 -5.57 -11.44 -29.44
C PRO A 338 -5.08 -12.77 -30.01
N MET A 339 -3.83 -13.16 -29.70
CA MET A 339 -3.30 -14.46 -30.10
C MET A 339 -4.04 -15.59 -29.42
N MET A 340 -4.24 -15.53 -28.10
CA MET A 340 -5.00 -16.54 -27.34
C MET A 340 -6.40 -16.71 -27.90
N ALA A 341 -7.10 -15.60 -28.16
CA ALA A 341 -8.43 -15.62 -28.75
C ALA A 341 -8.46 -16.30 -30.16
N ARG A 342 -7.49 -15.99 -31.03
CA ARG A 342 -7.38 -16.57 -32.37
C ARG A 342 -7.12 -18.09 -32.34
N LEU A 343 -6.33 -18.54 -31.38
CA LEU A 343 -5.97 -19.95 -31.23
C LEU A 343 -7.03 -20.76 -30.46
N GLY A 344 -8.13 -20.12 -30.03
CA GLY A 344 -9.16 -20.78 -29.21
C GLY A 344 -8.62 -21.25 -27.86
N ILE A 345 -7.70 -20.49 -27.29
CA ILE A 345 -7.16 -20.73 -25.94
C ILE A 345 -8.04 -19.97 -24.93
N ALA A 346 -8.34 -20.61 -23.80
CA ALA A 346 -9.27 -20.11 -22.80
C ALA A 346 -8.97 -18.67 -22.34
N GLU A 347 -10.01 -17.86 -22.16
CA GLU A 347 -9.89 -16.51 -21.61
C GLU A 347 -9.28 -16.50 -20.19
N GLY A 348 -8.68 -15.37 -19.83
CA GLY A 348 -8.09 -15.17 -18.50
C GLY A 348 -6.60 -15.50 -18.41
N LYS A 349 -6.00 -16.14 -19.42
CA LYS A 349 -4.55 -16.30 -19.48
C LYS A 349 -3.88 -14.96 -19.79
N VAL A 350 -2.70 -14.75 -19.18
CA VAL A 350 -1.87 -13.56 -19.35
C VAL A 350 -0.44 -13.99 -19.70
N PRO A 351 0.42 -13.11 -20.21
CA PRO A 351 1.80 -13.49 -20.62
C PRO A 351 2.57 -14.27 -19.56
N TYR A 352 2.30 -14.01 -18.28
CA TYR A 352 2.91 -14.74 -17.18
C TYR A 352 2.57 -16.24 -17.15
N ALA A 353 1.48 -16.66 -17.84
CA ALA A 353 1.14 -18.08 -18.02
C ALA A 353 2.23 -18.87 -18.75
N ALA A 354 2.92 -18.25 -19.72
CA ALA A 354 4.05 -18.87 -20.43
C ALA A 354 5.23 -19.15 -19.47
N ARG A 355 5.56 -18.21 -18.57
CA ARG A 355 6.56 -18.47 -17.52
C ARG A 355 6.12 -19.56 -16.53
N HIS A 356 4.83 -19.62 -16.19
CA HIS A 356 4.31 -20.72 -15.36
C HIS A 356 4.41 -22.07 -16.10
N THR A 357 4.24 -22.08 -17.43
CA THR A 357 4.47 -23.28 -18.24
C THR A 357 5.90 -23.76 -18.13
N PHE A 358 6.89 -22.87 -18.32
CA PHE A 358 8.29 -23.19 -18.12
C PHE A 358 8.55 -23.74 -16.70
N SER A 359 8.04 -23.07 -15.65
CA SER A 359 8.20 -23.53 -14.28
C SER A 359 7.61 -24.92 -14.04
N ASN A 360 6.45 -25.23 -14.66
CA ASN A 360 5.84 -26.56 -14.53
C ASN A 360 6.63 -27.63 -15.28
N LYS A 361 7.14 -27.33 -16.47
CA LYS A 361 8.02 -28.23 -17.22
C LYS A 361 9.31 -28.52 -16.44
N LEU A 362 9.88 -27.48 -15.84
CA LEU A 362 11.11 -27.57 -15.07
C LEU A 362 10.98 -28.43 -13.80
N LYS A 363 9.79 -28.47 -13.16
CA LYS A 363 9.52 -29.35 -12.02
C LYS A 363 9.72 -30.84 -12.36
N ASN A 364 9.39 -31.21 -13.60
CA ASN A 364 9.47 -32.58 -14.09
C ASN A 364 10.80 -32.87 -14.82
N ALA A 365 11.65 -31.86 -14.98
CA ALA A 365 12.97 -32.00 -15.60
C ALA A 365 13.95 -32.69 -14.67
N ALA A 366 14.95 -33.36 -15.21
CA ALA A 366 16.07 -33.90 -14.44
C ALA A 366 16.94 -32.73 -13.89
N GLY A 367 17.73 -33.01 -12.86
CA GLY A 367 18.67 -32.04 -12.30
C GLY A 367 18.29 -31.54 -10.90
N ASP A 368 19.20 -30.79 -10.29
CA ASP A 368 19.07 -30.29 -8.92
C ASP A 368 18.03 -29.17 -8.82
N ASP A 369 17.30 -29.12 -7.73
CA ASP A 369 16.29 -28.08 -7.48
C ASP A 369 16.92 -26.68 -7.38
N ARG A 370 18.21 -26.58 -7.04
CA ARG A 370 18.97 -25.33 -7.02
C ARG A 370 19.16 -24.78 -8.42
N ASP A 371 19.53 -25.63 -9.39
CA ASP A 371 19.72 -25.23 -10.78
C ASP A 371 18.39 -24.85 -11.41
N LYS A 372 17.31 -25.57 -11.08
CA LYS A 372 15.95 -25.23 -11.47
C LYS A 372 15.52 -23.86 -10.92
N ALA A 373 15.84 -23.56 -9.66
CA ALA A 373 15.54 -22.27 -9.04
C ALA A 373 16.36 -21.13 -9.70
N ALA A 374 17.63 -21.35 -10.00
CA ALA A 374 18.49 -20.41 -10.70
C ALA A 374 17.94 -20.08 -12.10
N LEU A 375 17.49 -21.08 -12.86
CA LEU A 375 16.88 -20.91 -14.18
C LEU A 375 15.60 -20.06 -14.14
N ILE A 376 14.81 -20.14 -13.06
CA ILE A 376 13.59 -19.34 -12.91
C ILE A 376 13.89 -17.94 -12.32
N GLY A 377 14.99 -17.78 -11.55
CA GLY A 377 15.31 -16.56 -10.82
C GLY A 377 14.33 -16.35 -9.66
N HIS A 378 14.10 -17.36 -8.84
CA HIS A 378 13.34 -17.27 -7.58
C HIS A 378 14.28 -16.95 -6.42
N SER A 379 13.92 -15.91 -5.63
CA SER A 379 14.68 -15.48 -4.44
C SER A 379 14.53 -16.40 -3.22
N ASP A 380 13.61 -17.35 -3.23
CA ASP A 380 13.24 -18.15 -2.06
C ASP A 380 14.13 -19.36 -1.78
N TYR A 381 15.15 -19.60 -2.62
CA TYR A 381 16.18 -20.57 -2.24
C TYR A 381 17.26 -19.86 -1.40
N THR A 382 17.07 -19.97 -0.09
CA THR A 382 17.94 -19.59 1.03
C THR A 382 19.12 -18.65 0.70
N PHE A 383 18.98 -17.42 1.11
CA PHE A 383 19.92 -16.30 1.04
C PHE A 383 21.37 -16.58 1.49
N THR A 384 21.63 -17.76 2.03
CA THR A 384 22.91 -18.13 2.67
C THR A 384 23.87 -18.89 1.76
N GLN A 385 23.44 -19.48 0.64
CA GLN A 385 24.30 -20.32 -0.22
C GLN A 385 24.76 -19.66 -1.52
N THR A 386 24.12 -18.59 -1.97
CA THR A 386 24.38 -17.95 -3.29
C THR A 386 25.69 -17.16 -3.36
N LYS A 387 26.43 -17.00 -2.27
CA LYS A 387 27.66 -16.16 -2.26
C LYS A 387 28.94 -16.85 -2.72
N TYR A 388 28.97 -18.16 -2.92
CA TYR A 388 30.24 -18.89 -3.11
C TYR A 388 30.26 -20.00 -4.17
N GLN A 389 29.25 -20.11 -5.07
CA GLN A 389 29.34 -21.15 -6.11
C GLN A 389 28.99 -20.57 -7.48
N THR A 390 29.98 -20.59 -8.37
CA THR A 390 29.81 -20.42 -9.84
C THR A 390 28.83 -21.46 -10.33
N THR A 391 27.75 -21.03 -10.97
CA THR A 391 26.79 -21.91 -11.65
C THR A 391 27.53 -22.60 -12.79
N ASN A 392 27.49 -23.94 -12.86
CA ASN A 392 28.11 -24.68 -13.94
C ASN A 392 27.17 -24.63 -15.16
N GLU A 393 27.62 -24.06 -16.26
CA GLU A 393 26.85 -23.91 -17.50
C GLU A 393 26.42 -25.25 -18.07
N ASP A 394 27.24 -26.30 -17.97
CA ASP A 394 26.94 -27.64 -18.45
C ASP A 394 25.78 -28.28 -17.63
N GLU A 395 25.71 -28.05 -16.33
CA GLU A 395 24.61 -28.54 -15.48
C GLU A 395 23.29 -27.82 -15.82
N LEU A 396 23.32 -26.50 -16.01
CA LEU A 396 22.13 -25.75 -16.43
C LEU A 396 21.63 -26.19 -17.81
N LEU A 397 22.54 -26.50 -18.71
CA LEU A 397 22.23 -27.02 -20.04
C LEU A 397 21.53 -28.38 -19.96
N ALA A 398 22.06 -29.30 -19.16
CA ALA A 398 21.46 -30.62 -18.96
C ALA A 398 20.03 -30.53 -18.42
N VAL A 399 19.78 -29.61 -17.48
CA VAL A 399 18.43 -29.35 -16.95
C VAL A 399 17.50 -28.85 -18.05
N VAL A 400 17.92 -27.87 -18.85
CA VAL A 400 17.09 -27.29 -19.91
C VAL A 400 16.82 -28.31 -21.02
N ASP A 401 17.80 -29.11 -21.43
CA ASP A 401 17.65 -30.14 -22.45
C ASP A 401 16.73 -31.29 -22.03
N SER A 402 16.57 -31.52 -20.71
CA SER A 402 15.64 -32.53 -20.19
C SER A 402 14.17 -32.08 -20.22
N ILE A 403 13.86 -30.84 -20.57
CA ILE A 403 12.49 -30.29 -20.72
C ILE A 403 11.86 -30.88 -21.99
N LYS A 404 10.75 -31.60 -21.80
CA LYS A 404 9.98 -32.20 -22.90
C LYS A 404 9.00 -31.20 -23.53
#